data_2de3640191af581e661ca0df9ce74a7b
#
_entry.id   2de3640191af581e661ca0df9ce74a7b
#
_cell.length_a   1.000
_cell.length_b   1.000
_cell.length_c   1.000
_cell.angle_alpha   90.00
_cell.angle_beta   90.00
_cell.angle_gamma   90.00
#
_symmetry.space_group_name_H-M   'P 1'
#
loop_
_entity.id
_entity.type
_entity.pdbx_description
1 polymer ?
#
loop_
_entity_poly.entity_id
_entity_poly.type
_entity_poly.pdbx_seq_one_letter_code
_entity_poly.pdbx_strand_id
1 'polypeptide(L)'
;ESVDGTTYRRSLRLARGLGVVSVTLSAATVSCALTLDDVADAQAAVQRTRRLLDLDCDPASIRDHLAVDPLLAPLIEKRPGLRAPGHPDSTELLVRAVLGQQVSVAGARTLASRLVAAHGEPLTEPVGGVTHAFPSAATIAGLSPEDFAMPRARGAALIDACAPVPHGSRVRDAGSQRARAVAALPA
;
A
#
# COMPACT_ATOMS: atom_id res chain seq x y z
N GLU A 1 -0.98 10.38 -4.36
CA GLU A 1 0.43 10.51 -3.92
C GLU A 1 1.22 11.44 -4.82
N SER A 2 2.21 12.12 -4.26
CA SER A 2 3.13 12.99 -4.98
C SER A 2 4.54 12.91 -4.38
N VAL A 3 5.54 13.24 -5.20
CA VAL A 3 6.95 13.36 -4.78
C VAL A 3 7.45 14.72 -5.25
N ASP A 4 8.06 15.46 -4.34
CA ASP A 4 8.68 16.76 -4.61
C ASP A 4 10.01 16.84 -3.86
N GLY A 5 11.11 16.78 -4.60
CA GLY A 5 12.45 16.67 -4.03
C GLY A 5 12.58 15.42 -3.15
N THR A 6 12.87 15.63 -1.86
CA THR A 6 12.99 14.58 -0.85
C THR A 6 11.70 14.31 -0.08
N THR A 7 10.62 15.00 -0.42
CA THR A 7 9.33 14.86 0.28
C THR A 7 8.36 14.00 -0.52
N TYR A 8 7.94 12.89 0.07
CA TYR A 8 6.86 12.03 -0.42
C TYR A 8 5.57 12.37 0.32
N ARG A 9 4.48 12.54 -0.41
CA ARG A 9 3.15 12.81 0.16
C ARG A 9 2.13 11.80 -0.33
N ARG A 10 1.24 11.39 0.57
CA ARG A 10 0.10 10.55 0.18
C ARG A 10 -1.10 10.78 1.08
N SER A 11 -2.28 10.57 0.50
CA SER A 11 -3.52 10.51 1.27
C SER A 11 -3.62 9.21 2.07
N LEU A 12 -4.28 9.30 3.22
CA LEU A 12 -4.62 8.18 4.09
C LEU A 12 -6.14 8.21 4.34
N ARG A 13 -6.77 7.05 4.29
CA ARG A 13 -8.14 6.86 4.76
C ARG A 13 -8.06 6.29 6.17
N LEU A 14 -8.59 7.02 7.15
CA LEU A 14 -8.50 6.71 8.57
C LEU A 14 -9.90 6.41 9.13
N ALA A 15 -10.00 6.11 10.42
CA ALA A 15 -11.28 5.72 11.02
C ALA A 15 -12.27 6.88 11.13
N ARG A 16 -11.77 8.11 11.28
CA ARG A 16 -12.58 9.32 11.51
C ARG A 16 -12.56 10.31 10.36
N GLY A 17 -11.85 10.00 9.27
CA GLY A 17 -11.78 10.89 8.13
C GLY A 17 -10.61 10.60 7.21
N LEU A 18 -10.24 11.59 6.46
CA LEU A 18 -9.11 11.56 5.54
C LEU A 18 -7.93 12.33 6.14
N GLY A 19 -6.76 12.11 5.56
CA GLY A 19 -5.60 12.91 5.88
C GLY A 19 -4.52 12.79 4.82
N VAL A 20 -3.50 13.62 4.95
CA VAL A 20 -2.28 13.56 4.15
C VAL A 20 -1.10 13.40 5.08
N VAL A 21 -0.25 12.43 4.78
CA VAL A 21 1.08 12.33 5.35
C VAL A 21 2.09 12.91 4.38
N SER A 22 2.97 13.80 4.88
CA SER A 22 4.15 14.30 4.18
C SER A 22 5.39 13.76 4.87
N VAL A 23 6.15 12.93 4.18
CA VAL A 23 7.37 12.29 4.69
C VAL A 23 8.57 12.92 4.03
N THR A 24 9.50 13.45 4.82
CA THR A 24 10.78 13.94 4.34
C THR A 24 11.89 13.04 4.85
N LEU A 25 12.67 12.50 3.91
CA LEU A 25 13.78 11.61 4.21
C LEU A 25 15.08 12.42 4.29
N SER A 26 15.86 12.19 5.35
CA SER A 26 17.23 12.64 5.48
C SER A 26 18.16 11.47 5.74
N ALA A 27 19.48 11.70 5.79
CA ALA A 27 20.46 10.64 5.98
C ALA A 27 20.26 9.83 7.28
N ALA A 28 19.74 10.46 8.33
CA ALA A 28 19.62 9.85 9.66
C ALA A 28 18.19 9.82 10.20
N THR A 29 17.26 10.59 9.62
CA THR A 29 15.92 10.76 10.18
C THR A 29 14.83 10.72 9.12
N VAL A 30 13.65 10.29 9.57
CA VAL A 30 12.40 10.40 8.81
C VAL A 30 11.52 11.40 9.55
N SER A 31 11.26 12.54 8.93
CA SER A 31 10.31 13.54 9.43
C SER A 31 8.94 13.31 8.82
N CYS A 32 7.90 13.36 9.65
CA CYS A 32 6.53 13.12 9.23
C CYS A 32 5.64 14.28 9.68
N ALA A 33 5.04 14.99 8.71
CA ALA A 33 3.99 15.98 8.96
C ALA A 33 2.63 15.38 8.57
N LEU A 34 1.62 15.61 9.39
CA LEU A 34 0.27 15.10 9.23
C LEU A 34 -0.71 16.27 9.08
N THR A 35 -1.55 16.23 8.04
CA THR A 35 -2.75 17.04 7.89
C THR A 35 -3.93 16.08 7.97
N LEU A 36 -4.79 16.18 8.96
CA LEU A 36 -5.84 15.22 9.29
C LEU A 36 -7.17 15.92 9.50
N ASP A 37 -8.27 15.31 9.05
CA ASP A 37 -9.63 15.77 9.35
C ASP A 37 -9.93 15.67 10.87
N ASP A 38 -9.40 14.64 11.55
CA ASP A 38 -9.52 14.45 12.99
C ASP A 38 -8.17 14.08 13.61
N VAL A 39 -7.69 14.89 14.55
CA VAL A 39 -6.41 14.68 15.26
C VAL A 39 -6.36 13.38 16.06
N ALA A 40 -7.51 12.83 16.45
CA ALA A 40 -7.57 11.53 17.12
C ALA A 40 -7.05 10.37 16.26
N ASP A 41 -6.98 10.54 14.95
CA ASP A 41 -6.40 9.58 14.01
C ASP A 41 -4.86 9.67 13.88
N ALA A 42 -4.21 10.62 14.58
CA ALA A 42 -2.77 10.87 14.42
C ALA A 42 -1.91 9.62 14.70
N GLN A 43 -2.22 8.87 15.76
CA GLN A 43 -1.48 7.65 16.08
C GLN A 43 -1.63 6.58 14.99
N ALA A 44 -2.84 6.40 14.44
CA ALA A 44 -3.09 5.48 13.36
C ALA A 44 -2.35 5.89 12.07
N ALA A 45 -2.31 7.19 11.76
CA ALA A 45 -1.55 7.73 10.63
C ALA A 45 -0.04 7.47 10.77
N VAL A 46 0.52 7.68 11.96
CA VAL A 46 1.93 7.37 12.27
C VAL A 46 2.21 5.87 12.08
N GLN A 47 1.38 5.00 12.63
CA GLN A 47 1.57 3.54 12.50
C GLN A 47 1.49 3.06 11.04
N ARG A 48 0.58 3.61 10.25
CA ARG A 48 0.50 3.31 8.82
C ARG A 48 1.72 3.83 8.04
N THR A 49 2.25 4.98 8.44
CA THR A 49 3.49 5.54 7.86
C THR A 49 4.71 4.69 8.21
N ARG A 50 4.81 4.21 9.46
CA ARG A 50 5.87 3.28 9.88
C ARG A 50 5.85 2.01 9.05
N ARG A 51 4.65 1.42 8.86
CA ARG A 51 4.46 0.23 8.00
C ARG A 51 4.81 0.51 6.54
N LEU A 52 4.40 1.65 5.99
CA LEU A 52 4.72 2.05 4.62
C LEU A 52 6.22 2.07 4.37
N LEU A 53 7.00 2.57 5.34
CA LEU A 53 8.44 2.76 5.23
C LEU A 53 9.24 1.60 5.87
N ASP A 54 8.57 0.56 6.37
CA ASP A 54 9.20 -0.58 7.06
C ASP A 54 10.12 -0.13 8.19
N LEU A 55 9.66 0.86 9.00
CA LEU A 55 10.50 1.45 10.05
C LEU A 55 10.69 0.55 11.27
N ASP A 56 9.88 -0.49 11.40
CA ASP A 56 9.92 -1.42 12.54
C ASP A 56 10.83 -2.63 12.29
N CYS A 57 11.37 -2.80 11.07
CA CYS A 57 12.34 -3.85 10.79
C CYS A 57 13.70 -3.53 11.42
N ASP A 58 14.47 -4.56 11.74
CA ASP A 58 15.88 -4.46 12.11
C ASP A 58 16.78 -4.69 10.87
N PRO A 59 17.31 -3.63 10.23
CA PRO A 59 18.11 -3.78 9.03
C PRO A 59 19.45 -4.50 9.30
N ALA A 60 19.95 -4.47 10.55
CA ALA A 60 21.20 -5.14 10.90
C ALA A 60 20.99 -6.66 10.89
N SER A 61 19.97 -7.17 11.56
CA SER A 61 19.62 -8.59 11.53
C SER A 61 19.34 -9.11 10.12
N ILE A 62 18.60 -8.32 9.31
CA ILE A 62 18.32 -8.69 7.91
C ILE A 62 19.63 -8.78 7.10
N ARG A 63 20.48 -7.77 7.22
CA ARG A 63 21.79 -7.76 6.57
C ARG A 63 22.62 -8.99 6.95
N ASP A 64 22.75 -9.26 8.24
CA ASP A 64 23.60 -10.33 8.76
C ASP A 64 23.09 -11.71 8.29
N HIS A 65 21.78 -11.88 8.21
CA HIS A 65 21.17 -13.09 7.69
C HIS A 65 21.39 -13.27 6.17
N LEU A 66 21.17 -12.23 5.39
CA LEU A 66 21.28 -12.29 3.93
C LEU A 66 22.73 -12.31 3.45
N ALA A 67 23.67 -11.74 4.21
CA ALA A 67 25.10 -11.72 3.88
C ALA A 67 25.76 -13.11 3.96
N VAL A 68 25.09 -14.12 4.52
CA VAL A 68 25.55 -15.51 4.50
C VAL A 68 25.56 -16.09 3.08
N ASP A 69 24.66 -15.61 2.21
CA ASP A 69 24.59 -16.02 0.82
C ASP A 69 25.65 -15.26 -0.02
N PRO A 70 26.60 -15.97 -0.68
CA PRO A 70 27.65 -15.34 -1.48
C PRO A 70 27.14 -14.47 -2.65
N LEU A 71 25.94 -14.74 -3.17
CA LEU A 71 25.33 -13.97 -4.25
C LEU A 71 24.68 -12.68 -3.73
N LEU A 72 24.15 -12.71 -2.50
CA LEU A 72 23.48 -11.57 -1.89
C LEU A 72 24.45 -10.63 -1.16
N ALA A 73 25.52 -11.15 -0.56
CA ALA A 73 26.49 -10.38 0.22
C ALA A 73 26.94 -9.07 -0.49
N PRO A 74 27.43 -9.09 -1.75
CA PRO A 74 27.91 -7.88 -2.41
C PRO A 74 26.78 -6.89 -2.74
N LEU A 75 25.53 -7.36 -2.85
CA LEU A 75 24.36 -6.51 -3.08
C LEU A 75 23.94 -5.79 -1.79
N ILE A 76 24.00 -6.50 -0.68
CA ILE A 76 23.69 -5.97 0.66
C ILE A 76 24.72 -4.92 1.09
N GLU A 77 26.00 -5.17 0.86
CA GLU A 77 27.07 -4.21 1.16
C GLU A 77 26.92 -2.89 0.42
N LYS A 78 26.46 -2.94 -0.84
CA LYS A 78 26.22 -1.73 -1.65
C LYS A 78 25.03 -0.90 -1.18
N ARG A 79 24.10 -1.49 -0.41
CA ARG A 79 22.86 -0.84 0.02
C ARG A 79 22.57 -1.13 1.49
N PRO A 80 23.39 -0.65 2.42
CA PRO A 80 23.16 -0.84 3.84
C PRO A 80 21.85 -0.18 4.26
N GLY A 81 21.08 -0.85 5.12
CA GLY A 81 19.81 -0.33 5.60
C GLY A 81 18.64 -0.42 4.62
N LEU A 82 18.75 -1.27 3.58
CA LEU A 82 17.65 -1.55 2.66
C LEU A 82 16.43 -2.07 3.44
N ARG A 83 15.27 -1.51 3.14
CA ARG A 83 13.97 -1.86 3.74
C ARG A 83 12.99 -2.34 2.67
N ALA A 84 12.01 -3.14 3.06
CA ALA A 84 10.95 -3.61 2.19
C ALA A 84 9.68 -2.76 2.40
N PRO A 85 9.41 -1.74 1.56
CA PRO A 85 8.26 -0.88 1.74
C PRO A 85 6.97 -1.67 1.78
N GLY A 86 6.12 -1.36 2.77
CA GLY A 86 4.78 -1.89 2.89
C GLY A 86 3.75 -1.02 2.17
N HIS A 87 2.48 -1.22 2.52
CA HIS A 87 1.39 -0.38 2.04
C HIS A 87 0.47 0.02 3.20
N PRO A 88 0.00 1.27 3.27
CA PRO A 88 -0.82 1.75 4.38
C PRO A 88 -2.29 1.33 4.28
N ASP A 89 -2.75 0.89 3.11
CA ASP A 89 -4.13 0.50 2.85
C ASP A 89 -4.19 -0.78 2.01
N SER A 90 -4.84 -1.82 2.53
CA SER A 90 -4.91 -3.14 1.88
C SER A 90 -5.81 -3.14 0.64
N THR A 91 -6.88 -2.35 0.63
CA THR A 91 -7.77 -2.22 -0.53
C THR A 91 -7.04 -1.56 -1.68
N GLU A 92 -6.38 -0.43 -1.42
CA GLU A 92 -5.57 0.25 -2.44
C GLU A 92 -4.47 -0.66 -2.98
N LEU A 93 -3.78 -1.42 -2.10
CA LEU A 93 -2.75 -2.37 -2.52
C LEU A 93 -3.33 -3.43 -3.47
N LEU A 94 -4.47 -4.04 -3.11
CA LEU A 94 -5.15 -5.04 -3.94
C LEU A 94 -5.53 -4.45 -5.31
N VAL A 95 -6.16 -3.29 -5.33
CA VAL A 95 -6.59 -2.62 -6.57
C VAL A 95 -5.39 -2.31 -7.45
N ARG A 96 -4.33 -1.72 -6.89
CA ARG A 96 -3.08 -1.42 -7.63
C ARG A 96 -2.40 -2.67 -8.16
N ALA A 97 -2.40 -3.76 -7.41
CA ALA A 97 -1.83 -5.04 -7.86
C ALA A 97 -2.60 -5.59 -9.07
N VAL A 98 -3.93 -5.53 -9.06
CA VAL A 98 -4.76 -5.97 -10.19
C VAL A 98 -4.61 -5.04 -11.40
N LEU A 99 -4.62 -3.70 -11.18
CA LEU A 99 -4.39 -2.71 -12.24
C LEU A 99 -3.02 -2.89 -12.92
N GLY A 100 -2.01 -3.30 -12.13
CA GLY A 100 -0.64 -3.50 -12.60
C GLY A 100 -0.38 -4.80 -13.36
N GLN A 101 -1.35 -5.73 -13.39
CA GLN A 101 -1.16 -7.01 -14.09
C GLN A 101 -1.08 -6.80 -15.60
N GLN A 102 -0.03 -7.37 -16.22
CA GLN A 102 0.19 -7.39 -17.67
C GLN A 102 0.29 -5.98 -18.32
N VAL A 103 0.67 -4.97 -17.56
CA VAL A 103 0.94 -3.62 -18.05
C VAL A 103 2.27 -3.10 -17.48
N SER A 104 2.83 -2.08 -18.13
CA SER A 104 4.03 -1.41 -17.61
C SER A 104 3.72 -0.65 -16.33
N VAL A 105 4.75 -0.35 -15.52
CA VAL A 105 4.62 0.48 -14.31
C VAL A 105 3.99 1.85 -14.62
N ALA A 106 4.38 2.47 -15.75
CA ALA A 106 3.78 3.73 -16.21
C ALA A 106 2.30 3.58 -16.54
N GLY A 107 1.92 2.48 -17.21
CA GLY A 107 0.53 2.13 -17.53
C GLY A 107 -0.29 1.93 -16.24
N ALA A 108 0.23 1.18 -15.28
CA ALA A 108 -0.42 0.96 -13.98
C ALA A 108 -0.65 2.28 -13.22
N ARG A 109 0.33 3.19 -13.22
CA ARG A 109 0.19 4.53 -12.63
C ARG A 109 -0.91 5.34 -13.31
N THR A 110 -0.97 5.31 -14.65
CA THR A 110 -2.01 6.01 -15.42
C THR A 110 -3.40 5.46 -15.09
N LEU A 111 -3.57 4.14 -15.03
CA LEU A 111 -4.85 3.52 -14.67
C LEU A 111 -5.28 3.90 -13.25
N ALA A 112 -4.37 3.84 -12.28
CA ALA A 112 -4.65 4.25 -10.90
C ALA A 112 -5.00 5.74 -10.81
N SER A 113 -4.31 6.61 -11.54
CA SER A 113 -4.61 8.05 -11.57
C SER A 113 -5.99 8.35 -12.16
N ARG A 114 -6.37 7.67 -13.25
CA ARG A 114 -7.73 7.79 -13.85
C ARG A 114 -8.81 7.35 -12.87
N LEU A 115 -8.59 6.22 -12.19
CA LEU A 115 -9.53 5.70 -11.20
C LEU A 115 -9.72 6.69 -10.05
N VAL A 116 -8.63 7.28 -9.54
CA VAL A 116 -8.68 8.30 -8.48
C VAL A 116 -9.36 9.59 -8.97
N ALA A 117 -9.07 10.03 -10.20
CA ALA A 117 -9.70 11.22 -10.76
C ALA A 117 -11.21 11.08 -10.95
N ALA A 118 -11.68 9.87 -11.30
CA ALA A 118 -13.10 9.60 -11.53
C ALA A 118 -13.88 9.28 -10.24
N HIS A 119 -13.26 8.57 -9.29
CA HIS A 119 -13.95 7.95 -8.14
C HIS A 119 -13.26 8.19 -6.80
N GLY A 120 -12.16 8.95 -6.77
CA GLY A 120 -11.48 9.31 -5.53
C GLY A 120 -12.31 10.25 -4.67
N GLU A 121 -12.11 10.18 -3.37
CA GLU A 121 -12.77 11.08 -2.43
C GLU A 121 -11.94 12.35 -2.28
N PRO A 122 -12.50 13.55 -2.52
CA PRO A 122 -11.76 14.80 -2.40
C PRO A 122 -11.32 15.02 -0.95
N LEU A 123 -10.09 15.51 -0.76
CA LEU A 123 -9.58 15.90 0.55
C LEU A 123 -10.15 17.26 0.94
N THR A 124 -10.46 17.42 2.23
CA THR A 124 -10.88 18.69 2.82
C THR A 124 -9.80 19.74 2.67
N GLU A 125 -8.53 19.33 2.86
CA GLU A 125 -7.35 20.18 2.69
C GLU A 125 -6.33 19.50 1.77
N PRO A 126 -6.24 19.90 0.48
CA PRO A 126 -5.22 19.40 -0.43
C PRO A 126 -3.81 19.84 -0.02
N VAL A 127 -2.84 18.91 -0.08
CA VAL A 127 -1.44 19.18 0.31
C VAL A 127 -0.48 18.73 -0.78
N GLY A 128 0.33 19.65 -1.31
CA GLY A 128 1.44 19.35 -2.20
C GLY A 128 1.05 18.52 -3.44
N GLY A 129 -0.08 18.85 -4.06
CA GLY A 129 -0.59 18.17 -5.25
C GLY A 129 -1.40 16.89 -4.97
N VAL A 130 -1.52 16.46 -3.71
CA VAL A 130 -2.44 15.38 -3.30
C VAL A 130 -3.80 16.00 -3.01
N THR A 131 -4.77 15.72 -3.88
CA THR A 131 -6.12 16.34 -3.87
C THR A 131 -7.22 15.36 -3.50
N HIS A 132 -6.99 14.05 -3.67
CA HIS A 132 -7.99 13.00 -3.44
C HIS A 132 -7.38 11.84 -2.68
N ALA A 133 -8.21 11.17 -1.88
CA ALA A 133 -7.92 9.85 -1.37
C ALA A 133 -8.28 8.79 -2.43
N PHE A 134 -7.62 7.62 -2.34
CA PHE A 134 -7.94 6.48 -3.19
C PHE A 134 -9.39 6.02 -2.91
N PRO A 135 -10.15 5.55 -3.93
CA PRO A 135 -11.51 5.06 -3.72
C PRO A 135 -11.58 3.98 -2.63
N SER A 136 -12.61 4.03 -1.80
CA SER A 136 -12.85 3.02 -0.77
C SER A 136 -13.23 1.67 -1.38
N ALA A 137 -13.14 0.58 -0.59
CA ALA A 137 -13.65 -0.72 -1.00
C ALA A 137 -15.14 -0.66 -1.40
N ALA A 138 -15.95 0.08 -0.63
CA ALA A 138 -17.37 0.26 -0.93
C ALA A 138 -17.59 1.00 -2.25
N THR A 139 -16.80 2.04 -2.53
CA THR A 139 -16.83 2.75 -3.82
C THR A 139 -16.50 1.79 -4.96
N ILE A 140 -15.40 1.04 -4.85
CA ILE A 140 -14.99 0.07 -5.89
C ILE A 140 -16.06 -1.00 -6.11
N ALA A 141 -16.64 -1.54 -5.06
CA ALA A 141 -17.70 -2.56 -5.14
C ALA A 141 -19.00 -2.04 -5.81
N GLY A 142 -19.22 -0.73 -5.79
CA GLY A 142 -20.36 -0.09 -6.44
C GLY A 142 -20.13 0.29 -7.91
N LEU A 143 -18.91 0.08 -8.46
CA LEU A 143 -18.58 0.39 -9.84
C LEU A 143 -19.06 -0.72 -10.80
N SER A 144 -19.06 -0.42 -12.09
CA SER A 144 -19.25 -1.41 -13.14
C SER A 144 -17.89 -1.83 -13.73
N PRO A 145 -17.76 -3.03 -14.33
CA PRO A 145 -16.51 -3.46 -14.96
C PRO A 145 -15.99 -2.51 -16.04
N GLU A 146 -16.86 -1.72 -16.64
CA GLU A 146 -16.59 -0.73 -17.68
C GLU A 146 -15.90 0.53 -17.15
N ASP A 147 -16.03 0.82 -15.85
CA ASP A 147 -15.36 1.96 -15.19
C ASP A 147 -13.85 1.76 -15.10
N PHE A 148 -13.40 0.52 -15.28
CA PHE A 148 -11.97 0.20 -15.31
C PHE A 148 -11.49 0.09 -16.76
N ALA A 149 -10.44 0.83 -17.10
CA ALA A 149 -9.80 0.74 -18.43
C ALA A 149 -8.96 -0.56 -18.56
N MET A 150 -9.64 -1.72 -18.36
CA MET A 150 -9.05 -3.07 -18.42
C MET A 150 -10.08 -4.09 -18.95
N PRO A 151 -9.66 -5.35 -19.25
CA PRO A 151 -10.60 -6.40 -19.65
C PRO A 151 -11.73 -6.59 -18.63
N ARG A 152 -12.98 -6.67 -19.11
CA ARG A 152 -14.20 -6.74 -18.29
C ARG A 152 -14.16 -7.80 -17.18
N ALA A 153 -13.65 -8.99 -17.49
CA ALA A 153 -13.54 -10.08 -16.51
C ALA A 153 -12.62 -9.70 -15.32
N ARG A 154 -11.57 -8.93 -15.56
CA ARG A 154 -10.66 -8.45 -14.51
C ARG A 154 -11.30 -7.35 -13.68
N GLY A 155 -12.05 -6.43 -14.31
CA GLY A 155 -12.85 -5.41 -13.60
C GLY A 155 -13.89 -6.07 -12.68
N ALA A 156 -14.62 -7.06 -13.18
CA ALA A 156 -15.59 -7.83 -12.39
C ALA A 156 -14.94 -8.51 -11.17
N ALA A 157 -13.80 -9.21 -11.38
CA ALA A 157 -13.07 -9.85 -10.28
C ALA A 157 -12.58 -8.85 -9.23
N LEU A 158 -12.22 -7.62 -9.64
CA LEU A 158 -11.81 -6.56 -8.72
C LEU A 158 -12.98 -6.06 -7.88
N ILE A 159 -14.15 -5.87 -8.49
CA ILE A 159 -15.39 -5.50 -7.81
C ILE A 159 -15.75 -6.55 -6.76
N ASP A 160 -15.77 -7.83 -7.16
CA ASP A 160 -16.07 -8.96 -6.27
C ASP A 160 -15.09 -9.03 -5.08
N ALA A 161 -13.80 -8.80 -5.32
CA ALA A 161 -12.77 -8.80 -4.28
C ALA A 161 -12.91 -7.64 -3.27
N CYS A 162 -13.55 -6.54 -3.66
CA CYS A 162 -13.84 -5.38 -2.80
C CYS A 162 -15.24 -5.44 -2.19
N ALA A 163 -16.10 -6.35 -2.62
CA ALA A 163 -17.44 -6.51 -2.09
C ALA A 163 -17.41 -6.93 -0.61
N PRO A 164 -18.37 -6.48 0.22
CA PRO A 164 -18.47 -6.94 1.60
C PRO A 164 -18.64 -8.45 1.65
N VAL A 165 -17.79 -9.14 2.41
CA VAL A 165 -17.96 -10.57 2.64
C VAL A 165 -19.24 -10.78 3.46
N PRO A 166 -20.24 -11.56 2.97
CA PRO A 166 -21.45 -11.82 3.74
C PRO A 166 -21.09 -12.43 5.10
N HIS A 167 -21.68 -11.90 6.18
CA HIS A 167 -21.51 -12.47 7.52
C HIS A 167 -21.95 -13.94 7.49
N GLY A 168 -20.98 -14.87 7.65
CA GLY A 168 -21.22 -16.32 7.59
C GLY A 168 -20.26 -17.10 6.70
N SER A 169 -19.62 -16.49 5.72
CA SER A 169 -18.51 -17.13 5.00
C SER A 169 -17.27 -17.11 5.89
N ARG A 170 -16.94 -18.24 6.50
CA ARG A 170 -15.61 -18.40 7.13
C ARG A 170 -14.58 -18.25 6.01
N VAL A 171 -13.88 -17.12 5.99
CA VAL A 171 -12.61 -17.02 5.28
C VAL A 171 -11.74 -18.12 5.89
N ARG A 172 -11.51 -19.20 5.15
CA ARG A 172 -10.56 -20.22 5.58
C ARG A 172 -9.22 -19.49 5.68
N ASP A 173 -8.73 -19.44 6.90
CA ASP A 173 -7.48 -18.78 7.23
C ASP A 173 -6.36 -19.42 6.39
N ALA A 174 -5.94 -18.71 5.33
CA ALA A 174 -4.87 -19.17 4.45
C ALA A 174 -3.52 -19.29 5.19
N GLY A 175 -3.41 -18.69 6.38
CA GLY A 175 -2.27 -18.82 7.29
C GLY A 175 -2.12 -20.22 7.85
N SER A 176 -3.24 -20.93 8.13
CA SER A 176 -3.19 -22.29 8.70
C SER A 176 -2.75 -23.36 7.69
N GLN A 177 -2.93 -23.13 6.38
CA GLN A 177 -2.47 -24.07 5.35
C GLN A 177 -0.98 -23.90 5.02
N ARG A 178 -0.42 -22.69 5.11
CA ARG A 178 1.03 -22.48 4.94
C ARG A 178 1.86 -23.10 6.07
N ALA A 179 1.38 -23.00 7.31
CA ALA A 179 2.04 -23.65 8.45
C ALA A 179 2.07 -25.20 8.33
N ARG A 180 1.06 -25.82 7.71
CA ARG A 180 1.03 -27.27 7.48
C ARG A 180 1.90 -27.72 6.30
N ALA A 181 2.09 -26.89 5.29
CA ALA A 181 2.93 -27.22 4.14
C ALA A 181 4.43 -27.17 4.46
N VAL A 182 4.86 -26.30 5.39
CA VAL A 182 6.27 -26.22 5.83
C VAL A 182 6.66 -27.37 6.76
N ALA A 183 5.71 -27.96 7.50
CA ALA A 183 5.97 -29.10 8.39
C ALA A 183 6.07 -30.47 7.66
N ALA A 184 5.85 -30.53 6.35
CA ALA A 184 5.83 -31.78 5.57
C ALA A 184 7.06 -31.95 4.65
N LEU A 185 8.10 -31.13 4.77
CA LEU A 185 9.38 -31.32 4.05
C LEU A 185 10.27 -32.20 4.91
N PRO A 186 10.67 -33.42 4.44
CA PRO A 186 11.63 -34.26 5.16
C PRO A 186 13.02 -33.58 5.15
N ALA A 187 13.75 -33.82 6.24
CA ALA A 187 15.12 -33.34 6.47
C ALA A 187 16.10 -33.95 5.46
#